data_0ea25a4d49b1ec2d5b990454f6628bd0
#
_entry.id   0ea25a4d49b1ec2d5b990454f6628bd0
#
_cell.length_a   1.000
_cell.length_b   1.000
_cell.length_c   1.000
_cell.angle_alpha   90.00
_cell.angle_beta   90.00
_cell.angle_gamma   90.00
#
_symmetry.space_group_name_H-M   'P 1'
#
loop_
_entity.id
_entity.type
_entity.pdbx_description
1 polymer ?
#
loop_
_entity_poly.entity_id
_entity_poly.type
_entity_poly.pdbx_seq_one_letter_code
_entity_poly.pdbx_strand_id
1 'polypeptide(L)'
;LHSRDLRRLLDLCHAHQAEIGLHVSHEAGRKPERIPAEKAALEAVLGQPVTRSRHHFLALREPEHMLALEAAGITDDYTMGYADQAGFRLGTARPVRCIHPATRSLSPTLTLHPLTLMECTLSAARYMHLDEPAALRLALALADEVRRAAGSLTLLWHNTSATPHSGYLKTLYSRLLLLLAQGA
;
A
#
# COMPACT_ATOMS: atom_id res chain seq x y z
N LEU A 1 5.71 13.04 17.13
CA LEU A 1 4.43 12.29 17.12
C LEU A 1 3.41 12.78 18.19
N HIS A 2 3.57 14.01 18.74
CA HIS A 2 2.69 14.50 19.81
C HIS A 2 1.77 15.66 19.38
N SER A 3 1.55 15.86 18.08
CA SER A 3 0.67 16.95 17.63
C SER A 3 -0.79 16.62 17.93
N ARG A 4 -1.58 17.67 18.24
CA ARG A 4 -3.03 17.55 18.46
C ARG A 4 -3.72 16.98 17.20
N ASP A 5 -3.25 17.35 16.01
CA ASP A 5 -3.82 16.91 14.74
C ASP A 5 -3.59 15.43 14.50
N LEU A 6 -2.42 14.88 14.86
CA LEU A 6 -2.16 13.45 14.76
C LEU A 6 -3.12 12.66 15.66
N ARG A 7 -3.29 13.07 16.90
CA ARG A 7 -4.25 12.40 17.80
C ARG A 7 -5.66 12.39 17.23
N ARG A 8 -6.12 13.55 16.75
CA ARG A 8 -7.44 13.67 16.12
C ARG A 8 -7.59 12.76 14.88
N LEU A 9 -6.52 12.62 14.08
CA LEU A 9 -6.50 11.68 12.94
C LEU A 9 -6.61 10.24 13.43
N LEU A 10 -5.86 9.85 14.46
CA LEU A 10 -5.91 8.51 15.02
C LEU A 10 -7.29 8.20 15.61
N ASP A 11 -7.89 9.14 16.34
CA ASP A 11 -9.26 9.01 16.87
C ASP A 11 -10.27 8.79 15.74
N LEU A 12 -10.12 9.50 14.61
CA LEU A 12 -10.95 9.31 13.42
C LEU A 12 -10.75 7.92 12.81
N CYS A 13 -9.51 7.46 12.69
CA CYS A 13 -9.20 6.12 12.21
C CYS A 13 -9.86 5.05 13.09
N HIS A 14 -9.75 5.18 14.41
CA HIS A 14 -10.40 4.26 15.35
C HIS A 14 -11.92 4.28 15.23
N ALA A 15 -12.54 5.47 15.17
CA ALA A 15 -13.99 5.61 15.03
C ALA A 15 -14.53 4.95 13.74
N HIS A 16 -13.74 4.91 12.69
CA HIS A 16 -14.07 4.28 11.42
C HIS A 16 -13.48 2.88 11.24
N GLN A 17 -12.91 2.29 12.30
CA GLN A 17 -12.28 0.96 12.26
C GLN A 17 -11.21 0.82 11.15
N ALA A 18 -10.56 1.94 10.81
CA ALA A 18 -9.48 1.93 9.83
C ALA A 18 -8.24 1.29 10.43
N GLU A 19 -7.66 0.34 9.70
CA GLU A 19 -6.43 -0.30 10.11
C GLU A 19 -5.23 0.62 9.88
N ILE A 20 -4.32 0.67 10.85
CA ILE A 20 -3.13 1.52 10.80
C ILE A 20 -1.91 0.63 10.63
N GLY A 21 -1.12 0.91 9.59
CA GLY A 21 0.11 0.20 9.28
C GLY A 21 1.33 1.11 9.27
N LEU A 22 2.51 0.51 9.29
CA LEU A 22 3.78 1.20 9.19
C LEU A 22 4.05 1.64 7.75
N HIS A 23 4.19 2.94 7.52
CA HIS A 23 4.79 3.45 6.29
C HIS A 23 6.29 3.55 6.49
N VAL A 24 7.01 2.50 6.10
CA VAL A 24 8.47 2.41 6.24
C VAL A 24 9.12 3.62 5.58
N SER A 25 9.91 4.39 6.33
CA SER A 25 10.48 5.64 5.85
C SER A 25 11.50 5.43 4.72
N HIS A 26 11.80 6.49 3.97
CA HIS A 26 12.86 6.46 2.96
C HIS A 26 14.22 6.07 3.57
N GLU A 27 14.51 6.49 4.80
CA GLU A 27 15.74 6.16 5.49
C GLU A 27 15.79 4.67 5.86
N ALA A 28 14.70 4.11 6.41
CA ALA A 28 14.61 2.68 6.70
C ALA A 28 14.57 1.82 5.43
N GLY A 29 14.06 2.36 4.32
CA GLY A 29 14.19 1.74 3.00
C GLY A 29 15.63 1.65 2.48
N ARG A 30 16.57 2.42 3.05
CA ARG A 30 18.01 2.32 2.79
C ARG A 30 18.74 1.50 3.84
N LYS A 31 18.22 1.48 5.07
CA LYS A 31 18.79 0.85 6.27
C LYS A 31 17.71 0.01 6.96
N PRO A 32 17.47 -1.24 6.49
CA PRO A 32 16.39 -2.09 6.99
C PRO A 32 16.42 -2.34 8.49
N GLU A 33 17.59 -2.25 9.10
CA GLU A 33 17.79 -2.37 10.55
C GLU A 33 17.05 -1.29 11.37
N ARG A 34 16.55 -0.24 10.73
CA ARG A 34 15.73 0.80 11.37
C ARG A 34 14.24 0.46 11.46
N ILE A 35 13.77 -0.52 10.69
CA ILE A 35 12.35 -0.90 10.64
C ILE A 35 11.79 -1.22 12.03
N PRO A 36 12.46 -2.03 12.88
CA PRO A 36 11.95 -2.31 14.22
C PRO A 36 11.76 -1.05 15.10
N ALA A 37 12.68 -0.09 15.00
CA ALA A 37 12.60 1.16 15.78
C ALA A 37 11.44 2.06 15.29
N GLU A 38 11.23 2.17 13.97
CA GLU A 38 10.10 2.91 13.40
C GLU A 38 8.76 2.28 13.78
N LYS A 39 8.68 0.94 13.75
CA LYS A 39 7.51 0.18 14.18
C LYS A 39 7.21 0.44 15.66
N ALA A 40 8.21 0.29 16.53
CA ALA A 40 8.06 0.50 17.97
C ALA A 40 7.60 1.93 18.31
N ALA A 41 8.12 2.94 17.58
CA ALA A 41 7.69 4.32 17.74
C ALA A 41 6.21 4.54 17.34
N LEU A 42 5.73 3.86 16.31
CA LEU A 42 4.32 3.90 15.92
C LEU A 42 3.44 3.17 16.94
N GLU A 43 3.83 1.98 17.38
CA GLU A 43 3.13 1.19 18.41
C GLU A 43 3.00 1.94 19.74
N ALA A 44 4.04 2.65 20.16
CA ALA A 44 4.01 3.50 21.36
C ALA A 44 2.96 4.61 21.28
N VAL A 45 2.65 5.10 20.09
CA VAL A 45 1.59 6.11 19.88
C VAL A 45 0.22 5.47 19.79
N LEU A 46 0.12 4.29 19.17
CA LEU A 46 -1.15 3.59 18.96
C LEU A 46 -1.63 2.81 20.19
N GLY A 47 -0.71 2.40 21.07
CA GLY A 47 -1.01 1.51 22.19
C GLY A 47 -1.37 0.08 21.77
N GLN A 48 -1.08 -0.31 20.53
CA GLN A 48 -1.41 -1.62 19.98
C GLN A 48 -0.34 -2.09 18.97
N PRO A 49 -0.21 -3.42 18.74
CA PRO A 49 0.71 -3.95 17.75
C PRO A 49 0.41 -3.49 16.32
N VAL A 50 1.46 -3.29 15.54
CA VAL A 50 1.41 -2.97 14.12
C VAL A 50 1.97 -4.16 13.33
N THR A 51 1.14 -4.77 12.50
CA THR A 51 1.50 -5.96 11.72
C THR A 51 1.53 -5.73 10.21
N ARG A 52 1.15 -4.54 9.77
CA ARG A 52 1.06 -4.18 8.35
C ARG A 52 2.07 -3.12 7.97
N SER A 53 2.60 -3.21 6.75
CA SER A 53 3.58 -2.25 6.24
C SER A 53 3.40 -1.90 4.77
N ARG A 54 3.97 -0.77 4.40
CA ARG A 54 4.25 -0.35 3.02
C ARG A 54 5.47 0.55 3.00
N HIS A 55 6.42 0.28 2.12
CA HIS A 55 7.61 1.10 1.97
C HIS A 55 7.32 2.40 1.20
N HIS A 56 7.94 3.47 1.66
CA HIS A 56 7.96 4.75 0.95
C HIS A 56 8.59 4.56 -0.44
N PHE A 57 8.02 5.22 -1.46
CA PHE A 57 8.40 5.06 -2.87
C PHE A 57 8.30 3.63 -3.43
N LEU A 58 7.57 2.73 -2.78
CA LEU A 58 7.54 1.31 -3.12
C LEU A 58 8.94 0.67 -3.19
N ALA A 59 9.88 1.22 -2.41
CA ALA A 59 11.30 0.88 -2.43
C ALA A 59 11.58 -0.36 -1.58
N LEU A 60 11.07 -1.51 -2.00
CA LEU A 60 11.34 -2.79 -1.36
C LEU A 60 12.45 -3.53 -2.11
N ARG A 61 13.52 -3.88 -1.40
CA ARG A 61 14.63 -4.69 -1.91
C ARG A 61 14.58 -6.08 -1.31
N GLU A 62 14.67 -7.06 -2.15
CA GLU A 62 14.76 -8.46 -1.77
C GLU A 62 16.24 -8.87 -1.67
N PRO A 63 16.61 -9.68 -0.69
CA PRO A 63 15.79 -10.25 0.40
C PRO A 63 15.77 -9.42 1.69
N GLU A 64 16.60 -8.38 1.79
CA GLU A 64 16.94 -7.72 3.06
C GLU A 64 15.71 -7.12 3.75
N HIS A 65 14.83 -6.46 3.00
CA HIS A 65 13.63 -5.84 3.56
C HIS A 65 12.62 -6.90 4.02
N MET A 66 12.48 -7.99 3.27
CA MET A 66 11.56 -9.08 3.65
C MET A 66 11.98 -9.71 4.97
N LEU A 67 13.28 -9.97 5.14
CA LEU A 67 13.83 -10.50 6.39
C LEU A 67 13.66 -9.51 7.55
N ALA A 68 13.89 -8.23 7.32
CA ALA A 68 13.74 -7.19 8.33
C ALA A 68 12.27 -6.98 8.74
N LEU A 69 11.33 -7.04 7.81
CA LEU A 69 9.89 -6.98 8.08
C LEU A 69 9.44 -8.17 8.93
N GLU A 70 9.83 -9.38 8.55
CA GLU A 70 9.51 -10.59 9.28
C GLU A 70 10.09 -10.58 10.69
N ALA A 71 11.37 -10.21 10.84
CA ALA A 71 12.03 -10.06 12.15
C ALA A 71 11.39 -8.96 13.01
N ALA A 72 10.82 -7.93 12.41
CA ALA A 72 10.05 -6.89 13.11
C ALA A 72 8.63 -7.35 13.48
N GLY A 73 8.18 -8.54 13.08
CA GLY A 73 6.82 -9.04 13.34
C GLY A 73 5.76 -8.44 12.43
N ILE A 74 6.14 -7.96 11.24
CA ILE A 74 5.20 -7.60 10.18
C ILE A 74 4.72 -8.90 9.52
N THR A 75 3.41 -9.03 9.36
CA THR A 75 2.78 -10.20 8.74
C THR A 75 2.25 -9.93 7.35
N ASP A 76 1.98 -8.65 7.03
CA ASP A 76 1.34 -8.23 5.78
C ASP A 76 2.05 -7.01 5.21
N ASP A 77 2.63 -7.14 4.01
CA ASP A 77 3.26 -6.03 3.30
C ASP A 77 2.54 -5.70 1.99
N TYR A 78 2.29 -4.42 1.76
CA TYR A 78 1.51 -3.88 0.64
C TYR A 78 2.38 -3.07 -0.34
N THR A 79 3.68 -3.33 -0.37
CA THR A 79 4.64 -2.57 -1.19
C THR A 79 4.68 -3.02 -2.64
N MET A 80 4.36 -4.29 -2.92
CA MET A 80 4.64 -4.95 -4.20
C MET A 80 3.74 -4.44 -5.33
N GLY A 81 4.07 -3.23 -5.81
CA GLY A 81 3.52 -2.58 -6.99
C GLY A 81 4.61 -1.90 -7.80
N TYR A 82 4.29 -1.48 -9.01
CA TYR A 82 5.14 -0.66 -9.84
C TYR A 82 4.90 0.83 -9.53
N ALA A 83 5.95 1.65 -9.59
CA ALA A 83 5.81 3.09 -9.42
C ALA A 83 5.39 3.79 -10.72
N ASP A 84 5.73 3.23 -11.87
CA ASP A 84 5.62 3.83 -13.19
C ASP A 84 4.45 3.27 -14.03
N GLN A 85 3.86 2.17 -13.61
CA GLN A 85 2.71 1.57 -14.29
C GLN A 85 1.74 0.89 -13.30
N ALA A 86 0.47 0.81 -13.66
CA ALA A 86 -0.51 0.02 -12.93
C ALA A 86 -0.47 -1.43 -13.36
N GLY A 87 -0.80 -2.36 -12.45
CA GLY A 87 -0.82 -3.80 -12.74
C GLY A 87 -0.27 -4.65 -11.60
N PHE A 88 0.14 -5.87 -11.93
CA PHE A 88 0.46 -6.90 -10.94
C PHE A 88 1.95 -7.24 -10.95
N ARG A 89 2.75 -6.54 -10.13
CA ARG A 89 4.20 -6.77 -10.02
C ARG A 89 4.55 -8.19 -9.55
N LEU A 90 3.69 -8.80 -8.75
CA LEU A 90 3.83 -10.19 -8.31
C LEU A 90 3.35 -11.22 -9.36
N GLY A 91 2.86 -10.79 -10.53
CA GLY A 91 2.27 -11.67 -11.53
C GLY A 91 0.94 -12.29 -11.12
N THR A 92 0.35 -11.84 -10.02
CA THR A 92 -0.92 -12.32 -9.48
C THR A 92 -1.68 -11.20 -8.78
N ALA A 93 -3.00 -11.31 -8.75
CA ALA A 93 -3.88 -10.45 -7.96
C ALA A 93 -4.15 -11.01 -6.55
N ARG A 94 -3.62 -12.19 -6.22
CA ARG A 94 -3.81 -12.82 -4.91
C ARG A 94 -2.63 -12.53 -3.99
N PRO A 95 -2.85 -12.39 -2.68
CA PRO A 95 -1.76 -12.37 -1.71
C PRO A 95 -0.93 -13.65 -1.80
N VAL A 96 0.39 -13.50 -1.67
CA VAL A 96 1.34 -14.61 -1.74
C VAL A 96 2.24 -14.63 -0.51
N ARG A 97 2.62 -15.82 -0.07
CA ARG A 97 3.62 -15.96 0.99
C ARG A 97 4.99 -15.63 0.41
N CYS A 98 5.74 -14.81 1.14
CA CYS A 98 7.12 -14.51 0.78
C CYS A 98 7.96 -15.81 0.76
N ILE A 99 8.87 -15.93 -0.19
CA ILE A 99 9.86 -17.03 -0.22
C ILE A 99 11.11 -16.55 0.52
N HIS A 100 11.48 -17.27 1.57
CA HIS A 100 12.71 -16.99 2.33
C HIS A 100 13.92 -17.36 1.45
N PRO A 101 14.81 -16.42 1.13
CA PRO A 101 15.82 -16.63 0.09
C PRO A 101 16.89 -17.67 0.49
N ALA A 102 17.24 -17.76 1.77
CA ALA A 102 18.26 -18.69 2.24
C ALA A 102 17.76 -20.15 2.30
N THR A 103 16.53 -20.37 2.75
CA THR A 103 15.94 -21.71 2.93
C THR A 103 15.12 -22.16 1.72
N ARG A 104 14.78 -21.24 0.80
CA ARG A 104 13.86 -21.46 -0.33
C ARG A 104 12.50 -22.02 0.09
N SER A 105 12.14 -21.83 1.36
CA SER A 105 10.83 -22.18 1.92
C SER A 105 9.92 -20.95 1.97
N LEU A 106 8.62 -21.18 2.08
CA LEU A 106 7.69 -20.08 2.33
C LEU A 106 7.95 -19.48 3.70
N SER A 107 7.91 -18.16 3.80
CA SER A 107 7.93 -17.44 5.08
C SER A 107 6.82 -18.00 5.98
N PRO A 108 7.07 -18.27 7.25
CA PRO A 108 6.03 -18.71 8.18
C PRO A 108 5.00 -17.62 8.46
N THR A 109 5.34 -16.35 8.32
CA THR A 109 4.50 -15.23 8.76
C THR A 109 4.22 -14.19 7.69
N LEU A 110 5.20 -13.80 6.83
CA LEU A 110 5.08 -12.67 5.93
C LEU A 110 4.29 -13.00 4.66
N THR A 111 3.21 -12.27 4.44
CA THR A 111 2.38 -12.28 3.24
C THR A 111 2.59 -10.99 2.46
N LEU A 112 2.81 -11.09 1.16
CA LEU A 112 2.91 -9.96 0.23
C LEU A 112 1.56 -9.76 -0.46
N HIS A 113 1.01 -8.56 -0.34
CA HIS A 113 -0.23 -8.16 -1.00
C HIS A 113 0.08 -7.37 -2.27
N PRO A 114 -0.42 -7.79 -3.45
CA PRO A 114 -0.20 -7.04 -4.68
C PRO A 114 -0.78 -5.63 -4.58
N LEU A 115 0.01 -4.60 -4.86
CA LEU A 115 -0.48 -3.26 -5.09
C LEU A 115 -0.83 -3.13 -6.57
N THR A 116 -2.11 -2.96 -6.87
CA THR A 116 -2.61 -2.96 -8.25
C THR A 116 -2.47 -1.60 -8.91
N LEU A 117 -2.71 -0.53 -8.16
CA LEU A 117 -2.79 0.82 -8.72
C LEU A 117 -2.39 1.87 -7.68
N MET A 118 -1.57 2.84 -8.10
CA MET A 118 -1.25 4.05 -7.34
C MET A 118 -1.69 5.27 -8.15
N GLU A 119 -2.37 6.22 -7.51
CA GLU A 119 -2.97 7.37 -8.20
C GLU A 119 -1.96 8.26 -8.91
N CYS A 120 -0.79 8.48 -8.30
CA CYS A 120 0.25 9.30 -8.95
C CYS A 120 0.87 8.60 -10.16
N THR A 121 0.83 7.28 -10.24
CA THR A 121 1.23 6.52 -11.44
C THR A 121 0.34 6.86 -12.62
N LEU A 122 -0.97 7.03 -12.39
CA LEU A 122 -1.92 7.36 -13.45
C LEU A 122 -1.71 8.77 -14.00
N SER A 123 -1.51 9.76 -13.13
CA SER A 123 -1.59 11.19 -13.48
C SER A 123 -0.24 11.84 -13.77
N ALA A 124 0.85 11.38 -13.16
CA ALA A 124 2.14 12.07 -13.28
C ALA A 124 2.71 12.00 -14.70
N ALA A 125 3.19 13.16 -15.21
CA ALA A 125 3.75 13.30 -16.55
C ALA A 125 4.96 12.39 -16.83
N ARG A 126 5.70 12.03 -15.77
CA ARG A 126 6.84 11.09 -15.84
C ARG A 126 6.46 9.62 -15.86
N TYR A 127 5.16 9.31 -15.68
CA TYR A 127 4.61 7.96 -15.64
C TYR A 127 3.57 7.77 -16.75
N MET A 128 2.37 7.27 -16.44
CA MET A 128 1.38 6.94 -17.46
C MET A 128 0.69 8.18 -18.08
N HIS A 129 0.65 9.32 -17.37
CA HIS A 129 0.10 10.62 -17.82
C HIS A 129 -1.29 10.49 -18.46
N LEU A 130 -2.18 9.78 -17.80
CA LEU A 130 -3.54 9.54 -18.28
C LEU A 130 -4.46 10.71 -17.91
N ASP A 131 -5.44 10.98 -18.76
CA ASP A 131 -6.59 11.78 -18.39
C ASP A 131 -7.57 10.98 -17.50
N GLU A 132 -8.56 11.67 -16.90
CA GLU A 132 -9.52 11.02 -16.00
C GLU A 132 -10.29 9.87 -16.67
N PRO A 133 -10.82 9.99 -17.90
CA PRO A 133 -11.52 8.88 -18.55
C PRO A 133 -10.64 7.66 -18.79
N ALA A 134 -9.40 7.86 -19.22
CA ALA A 134 -8.45 6.74 -19.44
C ALA A 134 -8.03 6.08 -18.12
N ALA A 135 -7.76 6.88 -17.08
CA ALA A 135 -7.44 6.41 -15.75
C ALA A 135 -8.57 5.57 -15.14
N LEU A 136 -9.82 6.04 -15.28
CA LEU A 136 -10.99 5.29 -14.80
C LEU A 136 -11.18 3.97 -15.56
N ARG A 137 -11.09 3.99 -16.89
CA ARG A 137 -11.19 2.75 -17.70
C ARG A 137 -10.14 1.72 -17.29
N LEU A 138 -8.88 2.15 -17.12
CA LEU A 138 -7.81 1.26 -16.70
C LEU A 138 -8.06 0.69 -15.30
N ALA A 139 -8.46 1.53 -14.34
CA ALA A 139 -8.75 1.09 -12.97
C ALA A 139 -9.88 0.05 -12.92
N LEU A 140 -10.94 0.25 -13.69
CA LEU A 140 -12.06 -0.71 -13.78
C LEU A 140 -11.64 -2.01 -14.47
N ALA A 141 -10.85 -1.94 -15.55
CA ALA A 141 -10.33 -3.12 -16.22
C ALA A 141 -9.44 -3.96 -15.28
N LEU A 142 -8.57 -3.32 -14.50
CA LEU A 142 -7.76 -4.02 -13.49
C LEU A 142 -8.62 -4.61 -12.36
N ALA A 143 -9.67 -3.92 -11.94
CA ALA A 143 -10.64 -4.45 -10.97
C ALA A 143 -11.33 -5.71 -11.48
N ASP A 144 -11.70 -5.75 -12.77
CA ASP A 144 -12.30 -6.94 -13.40
C ASP A 144 -11.31 -8.11 -13.50
N GLU A 145 -10.02 -7.83 -13.76
CA GLU A 145 -8.97 -8.88 -13.69
C GLU A 145 -8.84 -9.44 -12.27
N VAL A 146 -8.87 -8.57 -11.27
CA VAL A 146 -8.83 -8.99 -9.86
C VAL A 146 -10.03 -9.88 -9.53
N ARG A 147 -11.25 -9.51 -9.95
CA ARG A 147 -12.46 -10.34 -9.76
C ARG A 147 -12.33 -11.70 -10.43
N ARG A 148 -11.90 -11.75 -11.70
CA ARG A 148 -11.69 -13.00 -12.45
C ARG A 148 -10.68 -13.92 -11.77
N ALA A 149 -9.64 -13.34 -11.15
CA ALA A 149 -8.64 -14.08 -10.41
C ALA A 149 -9.08 -14.46 -8.98
N ALA A 150 -10.25 -14.04 -8.53
CA ALA A 150 -10.67 -14.10 -7.12
C ALA A 150 -9.58 -13.53 -6.18
N GLY A 151 -9.01 -12.39 -6.59
CA GLY A 151 -7.91 -11.71 -5.90
C GLY A 151 -8.38 -10.57 -5.00
N SER A 152 -7.44 -9.73 -4.58
CA SER A 152 -7.68 -8.54 -3.78
C SER A 152 -7.24 -7.29 -4.55
N LEU A 153 -8.15 -6.33 -4.72
CA LEU A 153 -7.82 -5.04 -5.31
C LEU A 153 -7.20 -4.13 -4.26
N THR A 154 -5.92 -3.83 -4.41
CA THR A 154 -5.24 -2.88 -3.52
C THR A 154 -4.95 -1.59 -4.27
N LEU A 155 -5.45 -0.49 -3.73
CA LEU A 155 -5.22 0.86 -4.23
C LEU A 155 -4.29 1.61 -3.26
N LEU A 156 -3.40 2.43 -3.80
CA LEU A 156 -2.64 3.41 -3.03
C LEU A 156 -3.12 4.81 -3.41
N TRP A 157 -3.53 5.58 -2.40
CA TRP A 157 -3.96 6.96 -2.59
C TRP A 157 -3.33 7.86 -1.54
N HIS A 158 -2.55 8.85 -1.95
CA HIS A 158 -1.95 9.79 -1.02
C HIS A 158 -2.98 10.82 -0.55
N ASN A 159 -2.86 11.25 0.70
CA ASN A 159 -3.73 12.30 1.26
C ASN A 159 -3.68 13.61 0.45
N THR A 160 -2.54 13.95 -0.13
CA THR A 160 -2.36 15.11 -1.00
C THR A 160 -3.19 15.03 -2.28
N SER A 161 -3.49 13.81 -2.75
CA SER A 161 -4.29 13.57 -3.95
C SER A 161 -5.81 13.59 -3.69
N ALA A 162 -6.22 13.75 -2.43
CA ALA A 162 -7.62 13.91 -2.04
C ALA A 162 -8.02 15.39 -1.80
N THR A 163 -7.13 16.35 -2.10
CA THR A 163 -7.38 17.79 -1.91
C THR A 163 -8.08 18.40 -3.14
N PRO A 164 -8.69 19.60 -3.01
CA PRO A 164 -9.27 20.32 -4.15
C PRO A 164 -8.26 20.67 -5.27
N HIS A 165 -6.96 20.68 -4.94
CA HIS A 165 -5.89 21.04 -5.88
C HIS A 165 -5.27 19.84 -6.60
N SER A 166 -5.77 18.64 -6.37
CA SER A 166 -5.22 17.40 -6.95
C SER A 166 -5.73 17.06 -8.35
N GLY A 167 -6.28 18.04 -9.06
CA GLY A 167 -6.86 17.83 -10.38
C GLY A 167 -8.02 16.83 -10.34
N TYR A 168 -8.05 15.91 -11.28
CA TYR A 168 -9.12 14.91 -11.37
C TYR A 168 -9.00 13.77 -10.34
N LEU A 169 -7.89 13.63 -9.61
CA LEU A 169 -7.64 12.48 -8.76
C LEU A 169 -8.65 12.31 -7.62
N LYS A 170 -9.10 13.43 -7.03
CA LYS A 170 -10.14 13.41 -6.00
C LYS A 170 -11.47 12.88 -6.57
N THR A 171 -11.87 13.35 -7.74
CA THR A 171 -13.09 12.92 -8.42
C THR A 171 -12.99 11.46 -8.83
N LEU A 172 -11.85 11.06 -9.39
CA LEU A 172 -11.57 9.69 -9.79
C LEU A 172 -11.71 8.73 -8.61
N TYR A 173 -11.14 9.08 -7.44
CA TYR A 173 -11.25 8.25 -6.24
C TYR A 173 -12.71 7.98 -5.86
N SER A 174 -13.51 9.02 -5.72
CA SER A 174 -14.91 8.89 -5.33
C SER A 174 -15.72 8.11 -6.37
N ARG A 175 -15.52 8.35 -7.66
CA ARG A 175 -16.20 7.63 -8.74
C ARG A 175 -15.81 6.15 -8.76
N LEU A 176 -14.52 5.86 -8.62
CA LEU A 176 -14.02 4.49 -8.60
C LEU A 176 -14.63 3.69 -7.44
N LEU A 177 -14.64 4.25 -6.23
CA LEU A 177 -15.25 3.58 -5.07
C LEU A 177 -16.74 3.30 -5.27
N LEU A 178 -17.50 4.27 -5.80
CA LEU A 178 -18.93 4.08 -6.07
C LEU A 178 -19.18 2.96 -7.10
N LEU A 179 -18.41 2.95 -8.19
CA LEU A 179 -18.56 1.93 -9.23
C LEU A 179 -18.14 0.53 -8.75
N LEU A 180 -17.09 0.45 -7.94
CA LEU A 180 -16.65 -0.82 -7.34
C LEU A 180 -17.69 -1.37 -6.36
N ALA A 181 -18.35 -0.51 -5.58
CA ALA A 181 -19.39 -0.92 -4.66
C ALA A 181 -20.67 -1.41 -5.36
N GLN A 182 -20.99 -0.90 -6.55
CA GLN A 182 -22.15 -1.30 -7.33
C GLN A 182 -21.96 -2.64 -8.08
N GLY A 183 -20.72 -3.03 -8.32
CA GLY A 183 -20.37 -4.27 -9.02
C GLY A 183 -19.90 -5.39 -8.09
N ALA A 184 -20.09 -5.24 -6.78
CA ALA A 184 -19.72 -6.22 -5.76
C ALA A 184 -20.88 -7.20 -5.52
#